data_2f9e0c9196cfce0674bf26a979816e3b
#
_entry.id   2f9e0c9196cfce0674bf26a979816e3b
#
_cell.length_a   1.000
_cell.length_b   1.000
_cell.length_c   1.000
_cell.angle_alpha   90.00
_cell.angle_beta   90.00
_cell.angle_gamma   90.00
#
_symmetry.space_group_name_H-M   'P 1'
#
loop_
_entity.id
_entity.type
_entity.pdbx_description
1 polymer ?
#
loop_
_entity_poly.entity_id
_entity_poly.type
_entity_poly.pdbx_seq_one_letter_code
_entity_poly.pdbx_strand_id
1 'polypeptide(L)'
;MRWLADRPASTLYLSVLTLGELRKGIEGLPEGDRKRRLLDWLEVELPTYFAGRILPVDATVADRWGRLLAQAGRLVPAIDSLLAATALVHGLTLVTRNLRDFPHPELLVLDPWTA
;
A
#
# COMPACT_ATOMS: atom_id res chain seq x y z
N MET A 1 9.26 -0.70 -13.40
CA MET A 1 7.89 -1.22 -13.32
C MET A 1 7.01 -0.60 -14.40
N ARG A 2 7.01 -1.27 -15.54
CA ARG A 2 6.27 -0.77 -16.72
C ARG A 2 4.77 -0.69 -16.47
N TRP A 3 4.23 -1.68 -15.75
CA TRP A 3 2.79 -1.73 -15.49
C TRP A 3 2.30 -0.45 -14.80
N LEU A 4 2.99 -0.01 -13.75
CA LEU A 4 2.60 1.21 -13.02
C LEU A 4 2.77 2.45 -13.87
N ALA A 5 3.87 2.53 -14.65
CA ALA A 5 4.14 3.68 -15.50
C ALA A 5 3.09 3.86 -16.60
N ASP A 6 2.47 2.75 -17.06
CA ASP A 6 1.48 2.78 -18.13
C ASP A 6 0.06 3.06 -17.63
N ARG A 7 -0.15 3.18 -16.30
CA ARG A 7 -1.47 3.42 -15.74
C ARG A 7 -1.75 4.90 -15.57
N PRO A 8 -2.97 5.37 -15.87
CA PRO A 8 -3.34 6.74 -15.55
C PRO A 8 -3.21 7.00 -14.05
N ALA A 9 -2.69 8.16 -13.66
CA ALA A 9 -2.52 8.52 -12.25
C ALA A 9 -3.82 8.38 -11.47
N SER A 10 -4.96 8.74 -12.08
CA SER A 10 -6.27 8.70 -11.43
C SER A 10 -6.73 7.30 -11.04
N THR A 11 -6.08 6.25 -11.54
CA THR A 11 -6.40 4.86 -11.19
C THR A 11 -5.52 4.29 -10.08
N LEU A 12 -4.54 5.06 -9.62
CA LEU A 12 -3.58 4.62 -8.59
C LEU A 12 -3.92 5.25 -7.25
N TYR A 13 -3.96 4.41 -6.21
CA TYR A 13 -4.24 4.82 -4.84
C TYR A 13 -3.10 4.40 -3.93
N LEU A 14 -2.90 5.13 -2.85
CA LEU A 14 -1.84 4.88 -1.87
C LEU A 14 -2.45 4.76 -0.48
N SER A 15 -1.99 3.78 0.29
CA SER A 15 -2.38 3.66 1.70
C SER A 15 -1.49 4.54 2.58
N VAL A 16 -2.07 5.10 3.65
CA VAL A 16 -1.32 5.79 4.69
C VAL A 16 -0.24 4.88 5.31
N LEU A 17 -0.49 3.56 5.31
CA LEU A 17 0.48 2.57 5.81
C LEU A 17 1.75 2.57 4.96
N THR A 18 1.59 2.65 3.64
CA THR A 18 2.72 2.71 2.72
C THR A 18 3.53 3.97 2.92
N LEU A 19 2.86 5.11 3.18
CA LEU A 19 3.55 6.34 3.53
C LEU A 19 4.43 6.15 4.77
N GLY A 20 3.88 5.50 5.80
CA GLY A 20 4.64 5.23 7.02
C GLY A 20 5.84 4.33 6.78
N GLU A 21 5.67 3.30 5.96
CA GLU A 21 6.77 2.41 5.61
C GLU A 21 7.87 3.11 4.80
N LEU A 22 7.48 3.98 3.88
CA LEU A 22 8.42 4.78 3.11
C LEU A 22 9.21 5.72 4.01
N ARG A 23 8.52 6.40 4.95
CA ARG A 23 9.17 7.26 5.95
C ARG A 23 10.20 6.47 6.75
N LYS A 24 9.81 5.32 7.25
CA LYS A 24 10.69 4.47 8.05
C LYS A 24 11.95 4.11 7.26
N GLY A 25 11.78 3.69 6.00
CA GLY A 25 12.91 3.32 5.15
C GLY A 25 13.86 4.49 4.87
N ILE A 26 13.30 5.68 4.58
CA ILE A 26 14.10 6.86 4.26
C ILE A 26 14.84 7.37 5.51
N GLU A 27 14.16 7.39 6.67
CA GLU A 27 14.79 7.84 7.90
C GLU A 27 15.98 6.95 8.31
N GLY A 28 15.95 5.68 7.89
CA GLY A 28 17.04 4.74 8.16
C GLY A 28 18.25 4.93 7.27
N LEU A 29 18.19 5.77 6.24
CA LEU A 29 19.31 5.99 5.35
C LEU A 29 20.38 6.88 5.99
N PRO A 30 21.67 6.72 5.58
CA PRO A 30 22.72 7.64 6.02
C PRO A 30 22.42 9.07 5.61
N GLU A 31 22.81 10.03 6.41
CA GLU A 31 22.70 11.44 6.05
C GLU A 31 23.46 11.71 4.73
N GLY A 32 22.87 12.53 3.87
CA GLY A 32 23.47 12.87 2.58
C GLY A 32 22.45 13.33 1.57
N ASP A 33 22.91 13.56 0.35
CA ASP A 33 22.07 14.11 -0.72
C ASP A 33 20.94 13.17 -1.12
N ARG A 34 21.19 11.87 -1.13
CA ARG A 34 20.16 10.90 -1.50
C ARG A 34 18.99 10.93 -0.50
N LYS A 35 19.30 10.96 0.79
CA LYS A 35 18.28 11.03 1.83
C LYS A 35 17.48 12.31 1.71
N ARG A 36 18.15 13.44 1.50
CA ARG A 36 17.45 14.73 1.34
C ARG A 36 16.51 14.73 0.14
N ARG A 37 16.95 14.18 -1.00
CA ARG A 37 16.11 14.10 -2.19
C ARG A 37 14.88 13.21 -1.95
N LEU A 38 15.08 12.10 -1.25
CA LEU A 38 13.97 11.19 -0.94
C LEU A 38 13.00 11.79 0.07
N LEU A 39 13.50 12.57 1.04
CA LEU A 39 12.64 13.29 1.97
C LEU A 39 11.79 14.33 1.24
N ASP A 40 12.36 15.09 0.32
CA ASP A 40 11.62 16.06 -0.48
C ASP A 40 10.55 15.35 -1.32
N TRP A 41 10.92 14.24 -1.95
CA TRP A 41 9.97 13.44 -2.71
C TRP A 41 8.81 12.97 -1.84
N LEU A 42 9.09 12.43 -0.67
CA LEU A 42 8.09 11.90 0.24
C LEU A 42 7.16 13.00 0.77
N GLU A 43 7.71 14.17 1.08
CA GLU A 43 6.98 15.24 1.76
C GLU A 43 6.25 16.17 0.80
N VAL A 44 6.69 16.26 -0.45
CA VAL A 44 6.13 17.21 -1.42
C VAL A 44 5.58 16.50 -2.65
N GLU A 45 6.42 15.74 -3.35
CA GLU A 45 6.03 15.18 -4.65
C GLU A 45 4.99 14.07 -4.53
N LEU A 46 5.19 13.15 -3.61
CA LEU A 46 4.29 12.01 -3.45
C LEU A 46 2.89 12.43 -3.02
N PRO A 47 2.70 13.28 -2.00
CA PRO A 47 1.36 13.74 -1.63
C PRO A 47 0.68 14.55 -2.73
N THR A 48 1.44 15.29 -3.51
CA THR A 48 0.91 16.05 -4.65
C THR A 48 0.41 15.12 -5.73
N TYR A 49 1.21 14.10 -6.06
CA TYR A 49 0.84 13.11 -7.08
C TYR A 49 -0.42 12.34 -6.70
N PHE A 50 -0.55 11.95 -5.42
CA PHE A 50 -1.67 11.17 -4.93
C PHE A 50 -2.76 12.02 -4.25
N ALA A 51 -2.80 13.33 -4.50
CA ALA A 51 -3.79 14.20 -3.89
C ALA A 51 -5.21 13.65 -4.12
N GLY A 52 -5.97 13.47 -3.02
CA GLY A 52 -7.30 12.90 -3.07
C GLY A 52 -7.35 11.38 -3.24
N ARG A 53 -6.21 10.71 -3.31
CA ARG A 53 -6.13 9.26 -3.53
C ARG A 53 -5.26 8.55 -2.49
N ILE A 54 -5.07 9.17 -1.33
CA ILE A 54 -4.40 8.56 -0.19
C ILE A 54 -5.48 8.03 0.75
N LEU A 55 -5.48 6.71 0.95
CA LEU A 55 -6.54 6.03 1.68
C LEU A 55 -6.15 5.83 3.16
N PRO A 56 -7.00 6.26 4.09
CA PRO A 56 -6.74 6.09 5.52
C PRO A 56 -7.10 4.67 5.98
N VAL A 57 -6.62 4.31 7.17
CA VAL A 57 -7.12 3.16 7.91
C VAL A 57 -8.18 3.71 8.87
N ASP A 58 -9.43 3.69 8.43
CA ASP A 58 -10.56 4.16 9.22
C ASP A 58 -11.29 3.00 9.89
N ALA A 59 -12.43 3.29 10.52
CA ALA A 59 -13.20 2.27 11.23
C ALA A 59 -13.70 1.16 10.30
N THR A 60 -14.10 1.50 9.08
CA THR A 60 -14.57 0.52 8.10
C THR A 60 -13.46 -0.43 7.70
N VAL A 61 -12.27 0.11 7.44
CA VAL A 61 -11.09 -0.71 7.11
C VAL A 61 -10.71 -1.60 8.31
N ALA A 62 -10.71 -1.04 9.51
CA ALA A 62 -10.36 -1.79 10.72
C ALA A 62 -11.33 -2.94 10.97
N ASP A 63 -12.63 -2.74 10.75
CA ASP A 63 -13.64 -3.79 10.88
C ASP A 63 -13.41 -4.90 9.86
N ARG A 64 -13.17 -4.54 8.61
CA ARG A 64 -12.89 -5.51 7.56
C ARG A 64 -11.61 -6.29 7.84
N TRP A 65 -10.60 -5.60 8.36
CA TRP A 65 -9.35 -6.23 8.77
C TRP A 65 -9.57 -7.30 9.84
N GLY A 66 -10.38 -6.99 10.85
CA GLY A 66 -10.72 -7.96 11.89
C GLY A 66 -11.38 -9.21 11.31
N ARG A 67 -12.31 -9.03 10.38
CA ARG A 67 -12.97 -10.16 9.69
C ARG A 67 -11.98 -10.98 8.87
N LEU A 68 -11.08 -10.30 8.17
CA LEU A 68 -10.07 -10.96 7.35
C LEU A 68 -9.15 -11.83 8.22
N LEU A 69 -8.69 -11.29 9.35
CA LEU A 69 -7.85 -12.04 10.27
C LEU A 69 -8.56 -13.26 10.85
N ALA A 70 -9.85 -13.12 11.19
CA ALA A 70 -10.64 -14.21 11.71
C ALA A 70 -10.81 -15.35 10.70
N GLN A 71 -10.91 -15.00 9.41
CA GLN A 71 -11.07 -15.98 8.33
C GLN A 71 -9.77 -16.64 7.90
N ALA A 72 -8.64 -16.00 8.17
CA ALA A 72 -7.34 -16.45 7.63
C ALA A 72 -6.90 -17.81 8.18
N GLY A 73 -7.27 -18.12 9.42
CA GLY A 73 -6.89 -19.38 10.06
C GLY A 73 -5.40 -19.53 10.32
N ARG A 74 -4.63 -18.47 10.16
CA ARG A 74 -3.19 -18.42 10.40
C ARG A 74 -2.76 -17.00 10.71
N LEU A 75 -1.53 -16.83 11.19
CA LEU A 75 -0.98 -15.51 11.41
C LEU A 75 -0.66 -14.84 10.07
N VAL A 76 -1.08 -13.59 9.92
CA VAL A 76 -0.81 -12.78 8.73
C VAL A 76 -0.15 -11.48 9.21
N PRO A 77 0.91 -11.00 8.53
CA PRO A 77 1.54 -9.74 8.92
C PRO A 77 0.53 -8.60 8.97
N ALA A 78 0.63 -7.78 10.02
CA ALA A 78 -0.36 -6.74 10.28
C ALA A 78 -0.48 -5.73 9.13
N ILE A 79 0.65 -5.23 8.63
CA ILE A 79 0.64 -4.22 7.56
C ILE A 79 0.05 -4.82 6.29
N ASP A 80 0.48 -6.01 5.90
CA ASP A 80 0.00 -6.65 4.69
C ASP A 80 -1.50 -6.92 4.76
N SER A 81 -1.99 -7.39 5.91
CA SER A 81 -3.42 -7.66 6.08
C SER A 81 -4.25 -6.38 6.12
N LEU A 82 -3.71 -5.29 6.66
CA LEU A 82 -4.40 -3.99 6.62
C LEU A 82 -4.47 -3.43 5.19
N LEU A 83 -3.42 -3.61 4.39
CA LEU A 83 -3.45 -3.23 2.98
C LEU A 83 -4.49 -4.04 2.22
N ALA A 84 -4.59 -5.34 2.50
CA ALA A 84 -5.61 -6.20 1.90
C ALA A 84 -7.02 -5.74 2.29
N ALA A 85 -7.25 -5.42 3.55
CA ALA A 85 -8.53 -4.92 4.02
C ALA A 85 -8.90 -3.59 3.35
N THR A 86 -7.93 -2.70 3.18
CA THR A 86 -8.14 -1.42 2.48
C THR A 86 -8.60 -1.66 1.05
N ALA A 87 -7.93 -2.57 0.34
CA ALA A 87 -8.30 -2.90 -1.04
C ALA A 87 -9.71 -3.49 -1.11
N LEU A 88 -10.06 -4.38 -0.18
CA LEU A 88 -11.40 -4.99 -0.15
C LEU A 88 -12.49 -3.96 0.09
N VAL A 89 -12.29 -3.06 1.05
CA VAL A 89 -13.28 -2.01 1.39
C VAL A 89 -13.54 -1.10 0.19
N HIS A 90 -12.50 -0.75 -0.55
CA HIS A 90 -12.61 0.21 -1.65
C HIS A 90 -12.79 -0.43 -3.02
N GLY A 91 -12.88 -1.76 -3.08
CA GLY A 91 -13.04 -2.46 -4.36
C GLY A 91 -11.85 -2.31 -5.29
N LEU A 92 -10.65 -2.25 -4.72
CA LEU A 92 -9.41 -2.02 -5.47
C LEU A 92 -8.62 -3.31 -5.61
N THR A 93 -7.74 -3.34 -6.62
CA THR A 93 -6.76 -4.41 -6.79
C THR A 93 -5.53 -4.07 -5.95
N LEU A 94 -5.09 -5.03 -5.12
CA LEU A 94 -3.85 -4.87 -4.35
C LEU A 94 -2.66 -5.19 -5.24
N VAL A 95 -1.74 -4.23 -5.37
CA VAL A 95 -0.52 -4.41 -6.16
C VAL A 95 0.62 -4.71 -5.20
N THR A 96 1.14 -5.93 -5.24
CA THR A 96 2.18 -6.39 -4.32
C THR A 96 2.99 -7.51 -4.93
N ARG A 97 4.23 -7.66 -4.49
CA ARG A 97 5.08 -8.80 -4.84
C ARG A 97 4.85 -10.00 -3.93
N ASN A 98 4.16 -9.80 -2.81
CA ASN A 98 3.96 -10.83 -1.80
C ASN A 98 2.56 -11.45 -1.94
N LEU A 99 2.40 -12.34 -2.92
CA LEU A 99 1.11 -12.94 -3.22
C LEU A 99 0.66 -13.95 -2.17
N ARG A 100 1.61 -14.60 -1.48
CA ARG A 100 1.30 -15.69 -0.54
C ARG A 100 0.50 -15.25 0.67
N ASP A 101 0.62 -13.98 1.07
CA ASP A 101 -0.01 -13.48 2.27
C ASP A 101 -1.44 -12.98 2.02
N PHE A 102 -1.95 -13.14 0.79
CA PHE A 102 -3.27 -12.62 0.41
C PHE A 102 -4.17 -13.66 -0.25
N PRO A 103 -4.34 -14.86 0.35
CA PRO A 103 -5.19 -15.90 -0.25
C PRO A 103 -6.66 -15.67 0.09
N HIS A 104 -7.25 -14.59 -0.37
CA HIS A 104 -8.65 -14.26 -0.10
C HIS A 104 -9.42 -14.21 -1.43
N PRO A 105 -10.56 -14.94 -1.53
CA PRO A 105 -11.27 -15.06 -2.81
C PRO A 105 -11.84 -13.74 -3.35
N GLU A 106 -12.11 -12.78 -2.47
CA GLU A 106 -12.64 -11.48 -2.88
C GLU A 106 -11.54 -10.46 -3.19
N LEU A 107 -10.27 -10.78 -2.88
CA LEU A 107 -9.17 -9.86 -3.05
C LEU A 107 -8.49 -10.08 -4.40
N LEU A 108 -8.48 -9.03 -5.20
CA LEU A 108 -7.73 -9.03 -6.47
C LEU A 108 -6.29 -8.62 -6.17
N VAL A 109 -5.36 -9.49 -6.49
CA VAL A 109 -3.93 -9.29 -6.20
C VAL A 109 -3.15 -9.35 -7.50
N LEU A 110 -2.26 -8.40 -7.69
CA LEU A 110 -1.44 -8.30 -8.89
C LEU A 110 0.02 -8.06 -8.50
N ASP A 111 0.92 -8.88 -9.04
CA ASP A 111 2.36 -8.66 -8.93
C ASP A 111 2.80 -7.76 -10.10
N PRO A 112 3.23 -6.51 -9.83
CA PRO A 112 3.58 -5.58 -10.90
C PRO A 112 4.85 -5.97 -11.65
N TRP A 113 5.65 -6.89 -11.09
CA TRP A 113 6.89 -7.34 -11.73
C TRP A 113 6.65 -8.38 -12.81
N THR A 114 5.48 -9.05 -12.79
CA THR A 114 5.12 -10.07 -13.78
C THR A 114 4.01 -9.62 -14.72
N ALA A 115 3.42 -8.47 -14.47
CA ALA A 115 2.29 -7.95 -15.25
C ALA A 115 2.72 -7.18 -16.50
#